data_ab7c21c5e5842cd47315d2e69c9cd16c
#
_entry.id   ab7c21c5e5842cd47315d2e69c9cd16c
#
_cell.length_a   1.000
_cell.length_b   1.000
_cell.length_c   1.000
_cell.angle_alpha   90.00
_cell.angle_beta   90.00
_cell.angle_gamma   90.00
#
_symmetry.space_group_name_H-M   'P 1'
#
loop_
_entity.id
_entity.type
_entity.pdbx_description
1 polymer ?
#
loop_
_entity_poly.entity_id
_entity_poly.type
_entity_poly.pdbx_seq_one_letter_code
_entity_poly.pdbx_strand_id
1 'polypeptide(L)'
;NCGSLVVSDVNLLFIGCSPTSTKTTFINSTQYAQGFSIEKKENYKILSLKNTVPSSSKVFRYLLISKENKIPQSLNYDGIIRTPVKRIVATSTTHLAFLEELNATESLVGFPQINYISSVQIRKQIDAGKVIDVGMSQQLNVERILEVDPDILLSFGVDQIDNSLKRFNRMGIPTAFIGEWNEQDPLGRAEWIKVFGVLLGKEKEAFEVFKNTEKKYIEAKKSALEIKSKPTLIAGAIYQDAWYLPGGKSYLAKLFEDANTNYLWKDNTQTGSLALSIEAVLQKGKNSNYWFAPGQHTSYSTLTAEHALYSKFEATQKRKIFTYACLLYTSDAADEVDS
;
A
#
# COMPACT_ATOMS: atom_id res chain seq x y z
N ASN A 1 -65.61 -38.14 -46.03
CA ASN A 1 -64.60 -38.64 -47.01
C ASN A 1 -63.36 -37.77 -46.82
N CYS A 2 -62.35 -38.47 -46.41
CA CYS A 2 -61.02 -37.94 -46.05
C CYS A 2 -60.27 -37.48 -47.28
N GLY A 3 -59.70 -36.34 -47.21
CA GLY A 3 -58.64 -35.84 -48.08
C GLY A 3 -57.44 -35.43 -47.26
N SER A 4 -56.43 -36.30 -47.24
CA SER A 4 -55.14 -36.01 -46.58
C SER A 4 -54.35 -35.04 -47.45
N LEU A 5 -53.88 -33.94 -46.82
CA LEU A 5 -52.90 -33.08 -47.40
C LEU A 5 -51.57 -33.37 -46.68
N VAL A 6 -50.58 -33.81 -47.43
CA VAL A 6 -49.19 -33.98 -47.07
C VAL A 6 -48.56 -32.61 -47.18
N VAL A 7 -48.05 -32.07 -46.06
CA VAL A 7 -47.20 -30.88 -46.03
C VAL A 7 -45.77 -31.35 -45.80
N SER A 8 -44.96 -31.13 -46.83
CA SER A 8 -43.53 -31.39 -46.84
C SER A 8 -42.76 -30.48 -45.89
N ASP A 9 -41.85 -31.10 -45.15
CA ASP A 9 -40.90 -30.48 -44.21
C ASP A 9 -39.97 -29.47 -44.91
N VAL A 10 -40.06 -28.22 -44.47
CA VAL A 10 -39.03 -27.22 -44.75
C VAL A 10 -38.19 -27.07 -43.48
N ASN A 11 -37.03 -27.73 -43.45
CA ASN A 11 -36.02 -27.53 -42.42
C ASN A 11 -35.37 -26.14 -42.57
N LEU A 12 -35.82 -25.18 -41.79
CA LEU A 12 -35.10 -23.90 -41.57
C LEU A 12 -33.98 -24.16 -40.54
N LEU A 13 -32.75 -24.29 -41.04
CA LEU A 13 -31.54 -24.25 -40.22
C LEU A 13 -31.34 -22.82 -39.71
N PHE A 14 -31.77 -22.51 -38.48
CA PHE A 14 -31.32 -21.33 -37.73
C PHE A 14 -29.88 -21.57 -37.30
N ILE A 15 -28.92 -20.97 -38.02
CA ILE A 15 -27.56 -20.80 -37.55
C ILE A 15 -27.62 -19.68 -36.49
N GLY A 16 -27.83 -20.08 -35.24
CA GLY A 16 -27.69 -19.22 -34.10
C GLY A 16 -26.21 -18.86 -33.92
N CYS A 17 -25.80 -17.64 -34.28
CA CYS A 17 -24.56 -17.06 -33.80
C CYS A 17 -24.71 -16.85 -32.27
N SER A 18 -24.30 -17.81 -31.47
CA SER A 18 -24.07 -17.62 -30.06
C SER A 18 -22.89 -16.67 -29.91
N PRO A 19 -23.01 -15.55 -29.15
CA PRO A 19 -21.85 -14.74 -28.82
C PRO A 19 -20.90 -15.61 -28.01
N THR A 20 -19.70 -15.80 -28.53
CA THR A 20 -18.60 -16.47 -27.83
C THR A 20 -18.35 -15.69 -26.54
N SER A 21 -18.91 -16.17 -25.43
CA SER A 21 -18.59 -15.68 -24.09
C SER A 21 -17.11 -15.98 -23.86
N THR A 22 -16.28 -14.98 -24.09
CA THR A 22 -14.87 -15.02 -23.71
C THR A 22 -14.84 -15.21 -22.19
N LYS A 23 -14.51 -16.42 -21.75
CA LYS A 23 -14.28 -16.71 -20.32
C LYS A 23 -13.22 -15.75 -19.82
N THR A 24 -13.65 -14.72 -19.12
CA THR A 24 -12.76 -13.79 -18.40
C THR A 24 -12.13 -14.59 -17.27
N THR A 25 -10.89 -15.03 -17.47
CA THR A 25 -10.14 -15.69 -16.42
C THR A 25 -9.63 -14.59 -15.48
N PHE A 26 -10.31 -14.39 -14.36
CA PHE A 26 -9.82 -13.52 -13.30
C PHE A 26 -8.54 -14.11 -12.72
N ILE A 27 -7.40 -13.60 -13.14
CA ILE A 27 -6.13 -13.89 -12.49
C ILE A 27 -5.98 -12.95 -11.30
N ASN A 28 -6.63 -13.04 -10.30
CA ASN A 28 -6.56 -12.35 -9.05
C ASN A 28 -7.88 -11.64 -8.70
N SER A 29 -8.79 -12.41 -8.18
CA SER A 29 -9.62 -11.86 -7.14
C SER A 29 -8.67 -11.39 -6.03
N THR A 30 -8.64 -10.09 -5.74
CA THR A 30 -8.04 -9.59 -4.51
C THR A 30 -8.74 -10.29 -3.37
N GLN A 31 -7.96 -10.86 -2.45
CA GLN A 31 -8.50 -11.61 -1.32
C GLN A 31 -8.74 -10.67 -0.14
N TYR A 32 -7.91 -9.66 0.01
CA TYR A 32 -7.89 -8.70 1.11
C TYR A 32 -7.98 -7.26 0.63
N ALA A 33 -7.24 -6.90 -0.41
CA ALA A 33 -7.22 -5.54 -0.94
C ALA A 33 -8.56 -5.15 -1.58
N GLN A 34 -9.00 -3.94 -1.27
CA GLN A 34 -10.22 -3.36 -1.82
C GLN A 34 -9.95 -2.26 -2.85
N GLY A 35 -8.73 -1.74 -2.87
CA GLY A 35 -8.35 -0.58 -3.67
C GLY A 35 -7.97 -0.90 -5.12
N PHE A 36 -7.83 -2.16 -5.51
CA PHE A 36 -7.52 -2.50 -6.90
C PHE A 36 -8.19 -3.78 -7.39
N SER A 37 -8.22 -3.95 -8.71
CA SER A 37 -8.52 -5.21 -9.37
C SER A 37 -7.74 -5.33 -10.67
N ILE A 38 -7.40 -6.57 -11.06
CA ILE A 38 -6.67 -6.87 -12.29
C ILE A 38 -7.50 -7.87 -13.10
N GLU A 39 -7.89 -7.47 -14.31
CA GLU A 39 -8.54 -8.34 -15.27
C GLU A 39 -7.53 -8.77 -16.34
N LYS A 40 -7.33 -10.07 -16.53
CA LYS A 40 -6.48 -10.59 -17.60
C LYS A 40 -7.31 -10.89 -18.83
N LYS A 41 -6.85 -10.42 -19.97
CA LYS A 41 -7.31 -10.76 -21.30
C LYS A 41 -6.16 -11.45 -22.05
N GLU A 42 -6.42 -11.96 -23.25
CA GLU A 42 -5.45 -12.70 -24.04
C GLU A 42 -4.14 -11.89 -24.28
N ASN A 43 -4.28 -10.63 -24.71
CA ASN A 43 -3.16 -9.81 -25.15
C ASN A 43 -2.92 -8.54 -24.31
N TYR A 44 -3.69 -8.35 -23.23
CA TYR A 44 -3.59 -7.18 -22.35
C TYR A 44 -4.19 -7.46 -20.96
N LYS A 45 -3.98 -6.53 -20.03
CA LYS A 45 -4.65 -6.55 -18.73
C LYS A 45 -5.34 -5.21 -18.51
N ILE A 46 -6.40 -5.20 -17.69
CA ILE A 46 -7.01 -3.98 -17.17
C ILE A 46 -6.70 -3.91 -15.68
N LEU A 47 -5.97 -2.88 -15.29
CA LEU A 47 -5.75 -2.54 -13.90
C LEU A 47 -6.77 -1.45 -13.52
N SER A 48 -7.65 -1.76 -12.59
CA SER A 48 -8.59 -0.79 -12.03
C SER A 48 -8.15 -0.41 -10.62
N LEU A 49 -7.95 0.89 -10.37
CA LEU A 49 -7.57 1.46 -9.09
C LEU A 49 -8.73 2.30 -8.55
N LYS A 50 -9.17 2.02 -7.33
CA LYS A 50 -10.25 2.73 -6.64
C LYS A 50 -9.80 3.13 -5.23
N ASN A 51 -10.50 4.08 -4.63
CA ASN A 51 -10.17 4.59 -3.28
C ASN A 51 -8.72 5.10 -3.16
N THR A 52 -8.14 5.54 -4.26
CA THR A 52 -6.76 6.06 -4.30
C THR A 52 -6.66 7.46 -3.72
N VAL A 53 -7.79 8.14 -3.60
CA VAL A 53 -7.94 9.45 -2.96
C VAL A 53 -9.14 9.36 -2.02
N PRO A 54 -9.02 9.69 -0.71
CA PRO A 54 -10.06 9.47 0.30
C PRO A 54 -11.42 10.11 0.00
N SER A 55 -11.42 11.26 -0.68
CA SER A 55 -12.62 12.03 -1.03
C SER A 55 -13.23 11.66 -2.38
N SER A 56 -12.65 10.69 -3.11
CA SER A 56 -13.05 10.36 -4.48
C SER A 56 -13.54 8.94 -4.62
N SER A 57 -14.75 8.78 -5.17
CA SER A 57 -15.28 7.48 -5.62
C SER A 57 -14.81 7.10 -7.04
N LYS A 58 -13.93 7.88 -7.65
CA LYS A 58 -13.45 7.64 -9.01
C LYS A 58 -12.65 6.35 -9.07
N VAL A 59 -12.96 5.50 -10.06
CA VAL A 59 -12.17 4.33 -10.43
C VAL A 59 -11.32 4.70 -11.64
N PHE A 60 -10.01 4.59 -11.51
CA PHE A 60 -9.07 4.76 -12.62
C PHE A 60 -8.82 3.42 -13.28
N ARG A 61 -8.97 3.37 -14.60
CA ARG A 61 -8.77 2.16 -15.39
C ARG A 61 -7.56 2.33 -16.31
N TYR A 62 -6.57 1.46 -16.16
CA TYR A 62 -5.36 1.47 -16.98
C TYR A 62 -5.30 0.24 -17.86
N LEU A 63 -5.08 0.46 -19.15
CA LEU A 63 -4.76 -0.60 -20.08
C LEU A 63 -3.27 -0.95 -19.97
N LEU A 64 -2.96 -2.14 -19.45
CA LEU A 64 -1.61 -2.69 -19.41
C LEU A 64 -1.40 -3.57 -20.64
N ILE A 65 -0.47 -3.18 -21.50
CA ILE A 65 -0.27 -3.83 -22.78
C ILE A 65 1.20 -3.78 -23.21
N SER A 66 1.70 -4.86 -23.81
CA SER A 66 3.05 -4.92 -24.35
C SER A 66 3.25 -3.93 -25.51
N LYS A 67 4.50 -3.53 -25.76
CA LYS A 67 4.84 -2.61 -26.87
C LYS A 67 4.49 -3.21 -28.24
N GLU A 68 4.54 -4.53 -28.38
CA GLU A 68 4.30 -5.26 -29.62
C GLU A 68 2.80 -5.40 -29.96
N ASN A 69 1.94 -5.30 -28.94
CA ASN A 69 0.52 -5.53 -29.11
C ASN A 69 -0.24 -4.27 -29.54
N LYS A 70 -1.22 -4.45 -30.42
CA LYS A 70 -2.11 -3.38 -30.85
C LYS A 70 -3.12 -3.02 -29.76
N ILE A 71 -3.37 -1.73 -29.59
CA ILE A 71 -4.37 -1.23 -28.66
C ILE A 71 -5.77 -1.62 -29.15
N PRO A 72 -6.61 -2.27 -28.28
CA PRO A 72 -7.97 -2.59 -28.64
C PRO A 72 -8.82 -1.33 -28.85
N GLN A 73 -9.63 -1.31 -29.93
CA GLN A 73 -10.37 -0.11 -30.36
C GLN A 73 -11.59 0.25 -29.50
N SER A 74 -12.12 -0.65 -28.67
CA SER A 74 -13.43 -0.48 -28.01
C SER A 74 -13.34 -0.50 -26.49
N LEU A 75 -12.18 -0.12 -25.90
CA LEU A 75 -12.00 -0.13 -24.47
C LEU A 75 -12.05 1.29 -23.89
N ASN A 76 -12.79 1.42 -22.78
CA ASN A 76 -12.74 2.64 -21.98
C ASN A 76 -11.65 2.51 -20.90
N TYR A 77 -10.65 3.40 -20.93
CA TYR A 77 -9.54 3.49 -19.98
C TYR A 77 -9.12 4.95 -19.77
N ASP A 78 -8.56 5.23 -18.59
CA ASP A 78 -8.03 6.56 -18.26
C ASP A 78 -6.58 6.75 -18.73
N GLY A 79 -5.85 5.64 -18.96
CA GLY A 79 -4.46 5.67 -19.42
C GLY A 79 -3.99 4.32 -19.95
N ILE A 80 -2.91 4.38 -20.75
CA ILE A 80 -2.22 3.22 -21.29
C ILE A 80 -0.85 3.12 -20.61
N ILE A 81 -0.51 1.94 -20.11
CA ILE A 81 0.81 1.64 -19.54
C ILE A 81 1.43 0.52 -20.37
N ARG A 82 2.57 0.80 -20.97
CA ARG A 82 3.35 -0.22 -21.69
C ARG A 82 4.12 -1.09 -20.74
N THR A 83 3.81 -2.39 -20.71
CA THR A 83 4.43 -3.35 -19.80
C THR A 83 5.36 -4.31 -20.56
N PRO A 84 6.43 -4.84 -19.93
CA PRO A 84 6.89 -4.49 -18.58
C PRO A 84 7.47 -3.07 -18.49
N VAL A 85 7.16 -2.38 -17.40
CA VAL A 85 7.73 -1.08 -17.06
C VAL A 85 9.19 -1.26 -16.66
N LYS A 86 10.07 -0.37 -17.14
CA LYS A 86 11.50 -0.40 -16.84
C LYS A 86 12.01 0.88 -16.15
N ARG A 87 11.26 1.97 -16.27
CA ARG A 87 11.67 3.29 -15.74
C ARG A 87 10.52 3.89 -14.94
N ILE A 88 10.68 3.93 -13.62
CA ILE A 88 9.66 4.39 -12.69
C ILE A 88 10.12 5.66 -12.00
N VAL A 89 9.29 6.68 -12.00
CA VAL A 89 9.32 7.73 -10.99
C VAL A 89 8.28 7.40 -9.93
N ALA A 90 8.69 7.26 -8.67
CA ALA A 90 7.80 7.00 -7.54
C ALA A 90 7.81 8.18 -6.57
N THR A 91 6.68 8.47 -5.91
CA THR A 91 6.57 9.61 -5.00
C THR A 91 6.35 9.23 -3.53
N SER A 92 6.25 7.92 -3.23
CA SER A 92 6.12 7.42 -1.87
C SER A 92 7.19 6.39 -1.54
N THR A 93 7.75 6.46 -0.33
CA THR A 93 8.71 5.46 0.17
C THR A 93 8.08 4.08 0.31
N THR A 94 6.76 3.98 0.49
CA THR A 94 6.05 2.69 0.52
C THR A 94 6.12 1.95 -0.80
N HIS A 95 6.17 2.68 -1.94
CA HIS A 95 6.34 2.07 -3.27
C HIS A 95 7.72 1.39 -3.40
N LEU A 96 8.75 1.95 -2.74
CA LEU A 96 10.10 1.42 -2.80
C LEU A 96 10.21 0.03 -2.18
N ALA A 97 9.46 -0.24 -1.12
CA ALA A 97 9.42 -1.55 -0.50
C ALA A 97 8.94 -2.65 -1.47
N PHE A 98 7.94 -2.37 -2.31
CA PHE A 98 7.50 -3.32 -3.32
C PHE A 98 8.55 -3.54 -4.41
N LEU A 99 9.31 -2.50 -4.79
CA LEU A 99 10.43 -2.65 -5.73
C LEU A 99 11.55 -3.50 -5.15
N GLU A 100 11.85 -3.35 -3.85
CA GLU A 100 12.85 -4.17 -3.16
C GLU A 100 12.43 -5.64 -3.08
N GLU A 101 11.21 -5.91 -2.62
CA GLU A 101 10.68 -7.27 -2.50
C GLU A 101 10.62 -8.01 -3.85
N LEU A 102 10.43 -7.27 -4.95
CA LEU A 102 10.42 -7.82 -6.31
C LEU A 102 11.82 -7.82 -6.97
N ASN A 103 12.88 -7.44 -6.26
CA ASN A 103 14.21 -7.26 -6.84
C ASN A 103 14.17 -6.42 -8.14
N ALA A 104 13.50 -5.26 -8.07
CA ALA A 104 13.24 -4.37 -9.19
C ALA A 104 13.66 -2.91 -8.90
N THR A 105 14.52 -2.68 -7.91
CA THR A 105 14.98 -1.33 -7.53
C THR A 105 15.70 -0.62 -8.69
N GLU A 106 16.26 -1.36 -9.64
CA GLU A 106 16.90 -0.79 -10.84
C GLU A 106 15.91 -0.09 -11.78
N SER A 107 14.60 -0.37 -11.64
CA SER A 107 13.57 0.35 -12.40
C SER A 107 13.32 1.76 -11.87
N LEU A 108 13.70 2.07 -10.64
CA LEU A 108 13.56 3.42 -10.07
C LEU A 108 14.58 4.37 -10.73
N VAL A 109 14.09 5.44 -11.36
CA VAL A 109 14.94 6.45 -12.02
C VAL A 109 14.79 7.84 -11.40
N GLY A 110 13.74 8.09 -10.62
CA GLY A 110 13.53 9.36 -9.94
C GLY A 110 12.64 9.23 -8.71
N PHE A 111 12.93 10.04 -7.70
CA PHE A 111 12.16 10.12 -6.46
C PHE A 111 12.25 11.53 -5.89
N PRO A 112 11.17 12.13 -5.36
CA PRO A 112 11.22 13.44 -4.73
C PRO A 112 11.92 13.35 -3.37
N GLN A 113 12.75 14.35 -3.04
CA GLN A 113 13.40 14.41 -1.74
C GLN A 113 14.15 13.10 -1.39
N ILE A 114 15.06 12.69 -2.24
CA ILE A 114 15.82 11.43 -2.13
C ILE A 114 16.48 11.18 -0.77
N ASN A 115 16.65 12.23 0.06
CA ASN A 115 17.21 12.12 1.41
C ASN A 115 16.32 11.30 2.37
N TYR A 116 15.04 11.17 2.10
CA TYR A 116 14.14 10.35 2.92
C TYR A 116 14.22 8.85 2.61
N ILE A 117 14.98 8.45 1.61
CA ILE A 117 15.16 7.04 1.27
C ILE A 117 16.17 6.41 2.23
N SER A 118 15.72 5.41 3.00
CA SER A 118 16.55 4.65 3.94
C SER A 118 17.13 3.35 3.36
N SER A 119 16.58 2.88 2.24
CA SER A 119 17.04 1.65 1.56
C SER A 119 18.50 1.72 1.18
N VAL A 120 19.31 0.80 1.68
CA VAL A 120 20.76 0.72 1.37
C VAL A 120 20.99 0.47 -0.12
N GLN A 121 20.14 -0.35 -0.75
CA GLN A 121 20.29 -0.67 -2.16
C GLN A 121 19.98 0.54 -3.04
N ILE A 122 18.90 1.27 -2.75
CA ILE A 122 18.52 2.45 -3.51
C ILE A 122 19.48 3.61 -3.23
N ARG A 123 20.01 3.76 -2.01
CA ARG A 123 21.06 4.75 -1.70
C ARG A 123 22.30 4.57 -2.59
N LYS A 124 22.77 3.33 -2.79
CA LYS A 124 23.86 3.06 -3.72
C LYS A 124 23.56 3.50 -5.16
N GLN A 125 22.31 3.39 -5.59
CA GLN A 125 21.90 3.85 -6.93
C GLN A 125 21.83 5.38 -7.01
N ILE A 126 21.42 6.06 -5.94
CA ILE A 126 21.46 7.53 -5.82
C ILE A 126 22.91 8.00 -5.91
N ASP A 127 23.81 7.41 -5.14
CA ASP A 127 25.23 7.76 -5.13
C ASP A 127 25.90 7.51 -6.50
N ALA A 128 25.39 6.54 -7.25
CA ALA A 128 25.81 6.25 -8.62
C ALA A 128 25.13 7.14 -9.69
N GLY A 129 24.28 8.10 -9.29
CA GLY A 129 23.56 8.99 -10.21
C GLY A 129 22.45 8.30 -11.04
N LYS A 130 22.05 7.07 -10.68
CA LYS A 130 21.00 6.33 -11.40
C LYS A 130 19.58 6.73 -10.96
N VAL A 131 19.42 7.26 -9.76
CA VAL A 131 18.17 7.78 -9.23
C VAL A 131 18.37 9.25 -8.90
N ILE A 132 17.61 10.12 -9.53
CA ILE A 132 17.73 11.56 -9.32
C ILE A 132 16.60 12.12 -8.47
N ASP A 133 16.87 13.26 -7.81
CA ASP A 133 15.87 14.04 -7.11
C ASP A 133 14.96 14.76 -8.11
N VAL A 134 13.66 14.47 -8.06
CA VAL A 134 12.65 15.07 -8.94
C VAL A 134 11.81 16.17 -8.26
N GLY A 135 12.34 16.77 -7.19
CA GLY A 135 11.73 17.89 -6.48
C GLY A 135 11.00 17.50 -5.20
N MET A 136 9.90 18.16 -4.90
CA MET A 136 9.07 17.89 -3.71
C MET A 136 7.83 17.09 -4.12
N SER A 137 7.33 16.23 -3.23
CA SER A 137 6.15 15.38 -3.53
C SER A 137 4.92 16.20 -3.93
N GLN A 138 4.76 17.40 -3.37
CA GLN A 138 3.66 18.33 -3.69
C GLN A 138 3.94 19.18 -4.95
N GLN A 139 5.21 19.29 -5.36
CA GLN A 139 5.63 20.12 -6.49
C GLN A 139 6.79 19.44 -7.22
N LEU A 140 6.44 18.48 -8.08
CA LEU A 140 7.42 17.75 -8.88
C LEU A 140 8.06 18.65 -9.93
N ASN A 141 9.36 18.50 -10.12
CA ASN A 141 10.11 19.21 -11.15
C ASN A 141 9.92 18.53 -12.51
N VAL A 142 9.16 19.20 -13.39
CA VAL A 142 8.78 18.68 -14.71
C VAL A 142 10.00 18.40 -15.59
N GLU A 143 10.99 19.30 -15.57
CA GLU A 143 12.18 19.19 -16.43
C GLU A 143 12.99 17.94 -16.04
N ARG A 144 13.19 17.73 -14.74
CA ARG A 144 13.87 16.53 -14.23
C ARG A 144 13.12 15.23 -14.52
N ILE A 145 11.78 15.26 -14.45
CA ILE A 145 10.97 14.08 -14.82
C ILE A 145 11.11 13.78 -16.31
N LEU A 146 11.12 14.81 -17.15
CA LEU A 146 11.33 14.64 -18.61
C LEU A 146 12.75 14.14 -18.90
N GLU A 147 13.76 14.61 -18.17
CA GLU A 147 15.14 14.16 -18.30
C GLU A 147 15.30 12.65 -18.04
N VAL A 148 14.60 12.12 -17.02
CA VAL A 148 14.66 10.67 -16.73
C VAL A 148 13.74 9.85 -17.62
N ASP A 149 12.93 10.42 -18.48
CA ASP A 149 12.07 9.74 -19.45
C ASP A 149 11.41 8.47 -18.86
N PRO A 150 10.50 8.60 -17.87
CA PRO A 150 9.93 7.44 -17.21
C PRO A 150 8.83 6.78 -18.04
N ASP A 151 8.74 5.46 -17.98
CA ASP A 151 7.60 4.70 -18.53
C ASP A 151 6.30 4.99 -17.75
N ILE A 152 6.43 5.35 -16.45
CA ILE A 152 5.32 5.63 -15.54
C ILE A 152 5.74 6.51 -14.37
N LEU A 153 4.82 7.35 -13.92
CA LEU A 153 4.88 8.05 -12.65
C LEU A 153 3.87 7.41 -11.68
N LEU A 154 4.36 6.84 -10.58
CA LEU A 154 3.55 6.29 -9.49
C LEU A 154 3.41 7.34 -8.39
N SER A 155 2.19 7.80 -8.18
CA SER A 155 1.90 8.82 -7.17
C SER A 155 0.94 8.29 -6.12
N PHE A 156 0.97 8.89 -4.94
CA PHE A 156 -0.07 8.70 -3.94
C PHE A 156 -0.99 9.92 -3.91
N GLY A 157 -2.31 9.70 -3.76
CA GLY A 157 -3.30 10.78 -3.67
C GLY A 157 -3.59 11.07 -2.19
N VAL A 158 -3.42 12.33 -1.74
CA VAL A 158 -3.79 12.70 -0.36
C VAL A 158 -5.16 13.37 -0.32
N ASP A 159 -5.39 14.49 -0.99
CA ASP A 159 -6.66 15.21 -0.88
C ASP A 159 -7.30 15.60 -2.23
N GLN A 160 -6.53 15.77 -3.26
CA GLN A 160 -7.03 16.12 -4.59
C GLN A 160 -6.19 15.44 -5.66
N ILE A 161 -6.83 15.10 -6.79
CA ILE A 161 -6.12 14.71 -8.00
C ILE A 161 -5.37 15.97 -8.47
N ASP A 162 -4.09 16.02 -8.16
CA ASP A 162 -3.26 17.15 -8.49
C ASP A 162 -3.33 17.43 -10.00
N ASN A 163 -3.59 18.67 -10.35
CA ASN A 163 -3.61 19.09 -11.75
C ASN A 163 -2.22 18.92 -12.42
N SER A 164 -1.15 18.87 -11.61
CA SER A 164 0.19 18.58 -12.10
C SER A 164 0.29 17.18 -12.71
N LEU A 165 -0.35 16.18 -12.08
CA LEU A 165 -0.36 14.80 -12.58
C LEU A 165 -1.14 14.65 -13.87
N LYS A 166 -2.24 15.38 -14.05
CA LYS A 166 -2.94 15.46 -15.34
C LYS A 166 -2.04 16.07 -16.42
N ARG A 167 -1.12 16.97 -16.04
CA ARG A 167 -0.14 17.55 -16.93
C ARG A 167 0.83 16.50 -17.46
N PHE A 168 1.36 15.61 -16.60
CA PHE A 168 2.26 14.53 -17.05
C PHE A 168 1.57 13.58 -18.02
N ASN A 169 0.32 13.19 -17.76
CA ASN A 169 -0.46 12.38 -18.71
C ASN A 169 -0.61 13.07 -20.10
N ARG A 170 -0.83 14.40 -20.13
CA ARG A 170 -0.90 15.16 -21.40
C ARG A 170 0.46 15.24 -22.11
N MET A 171 1.55 15.13 -21.37
CA MET A 171 2.92 15.08 -21.90
C MET A 171 3.34 13.68 -22.33
N GLY A 172 2.42 12.70 -22.26
CA GLY A 172 2.67 11.32 -22.67
C GLY A 172 3.29 10.44 -21.59
N ILE A 173 3.46 10.94 -20.35
CA ILE A 173 3.95 10.16 -19.22
C ILE A 173 2.75 9.58 -18.45
N PRO A 174 2.47 8.28 -18.53
CA PRO A 174 1.38 7.66 -17.79
C PRO A 174 1.55 7.87 -16.29
N THR A 175 0.48 8.26 -15.62
CA THR A 175 0.50 8.50 -14.18
C THR A 175 -0.55 7.64 -13.52
N ALA A 176 -0.16 6.83 -12.55
CA ALA A 176 -1.05 5.98 -11.77
C ALA A 176 -1.03 6.35 -10.28
N PHE A 177 -2.22 6.39 -9.68
CA PHE A 177 -2.39 6.64 -8.26
C PHE A 177 -2.42 5.33 -7.49
N ILE A 178 -1.40 5.10 -6.68
CA ILE A 178 -1.29 3.92 -5.83
C ILE A 178 -1.93 4.25 -4.49
N GLY A 179 -2.86 3.42 -4.03
CA GLY A 179 -3.72 3.68 -2.88
C GLY A 179 -3.56 2.67 -1.74
N GLU A 180 -2.44 1.97 -1.67
CA GLU A 180 -2.17 0.93 -0.68
C GLU A 180 -2.28 1.43 0.77
N TRP A 181 -1.95 2.69 0.99
CA TRP A 181 -2.00 3.33 2.29
C TRP A 181 -3.43 3.52 2.84
N ASN A 182 -4.45 3.48 1.97
CA ASN A 182 -5.87 3.51 2.34
C ASN A 182 -6.43 2.15 2.76
N GLU A 183 -5.72 1.06 2.48
CA GLU A 183 -6.13 -0.27 2.95
C GLU A 183 -6.08 -0.34 4.47
N GLN A 184 -7.17 -0.77 5.05
CA GLN A 184 -7.27 -0.94 6.51
C GLN A 184 -6.84 -2.33 6.95
N ASP A 185 -6.94 -3.32 6.06
CA ASP A 185 -6.46 -4.66 6.30
C ASP A 185 -4.95 -4.74 6.01
N PRO A 186 -4.13 -5.27 6.94
CA PRO A 186 -2.69 -5.43 6.73
C PRO A 186 -2.32 -6.31 5.54
N LEU A 187 -3.07 -7.38 5.31
CA LEU A 187 -2.88 -8.24 4.13
C LEU A 187 -3.39 -7.56 2.87
N GLY A 188 -4.45 -6.73 2.97
CA GLY A 188 -4.90 -5.89 1.86
C GLY A 188 -3.80 -4.95 1.40
N ARG A 189 -3.10 -4.29 2.32
CA ARG A 189 -1.95 -3.43 2.01
C ARG A 189 -0.81 -4.21 1.36
N ALA A 190 -0.44 -5.36 1.91
CA ALA A 190 0.60 -6.21 1.36
C ALA A 190 0.25 -6.75 -0.04
N GLU A 191 -1.02 -6.98 -0.32
CA GLU A 191 -1.50 -7.52 -1.59
C GLU A 191 -1.26 -6.57 -2.78
N TRP A 192 -1.03 -5.28 -2.54
CA TRP A 192 -0.67 -4.31 -3.58
C TRP A 192 0.64 -4.63 -4.30
N ILE A 193 1.48 -5.50 -3.77
CA ILE A 193 2.65 -6.02 -4.49
C ILE A 193 2.26 -6.64 -5.84
N LYS A 194 1.03 -7.18 -5.97
CA LYS A 194 0.52 -7.72 -7.22
C LYS A 194 0.35 -6.64 -8.31
N VAL A 195 0.04 -5.39 -7.91
CA VAL A 195 -0.01 -4.25 -8.84
C VAL A 195 1.39 -3.98 -9.41
N PHE A 196 2.41 -3.96 -8.56
CA PHE A 196 3.80 -3.83 -9.00
C PHE A 196 4.25 -5.03 -9.85
N GLY A 197 3.81 -6.23 -9.50
CA GLY A 197 4.05 -7.43 -10.28
C GLY A 197 3.57 -7.31 -11.73
N VAL A 198 2.33 -6.86 -11.96
CA VAL A 198 1.78 -6.72 -13.32
C VAL A 198 2.40 -5.56 -14.09
N LEU A 199 2.83 -4.48 -13.41
CA LEU A 199 3.54 -3.37 -14.04
C LEU A 199 4.93 -3.78 -14.51
N LEU A 200 5.65 -4.56 -13.70
CA LEU A 200 7.03 -4.97 -13.92
C LEU A 200 7.17 -6.27 -14.73
N GLY A 201 6.06 -6.98 -15.03
CA GLY A 201 6.10 -8.30 -15.63
C GLY A 201 6.63 -9.40 -14.70
N LYS A 202 6.46 -9.21 -13.38
CA LYS A 202 6.92 -10.09 -12.29
C LYS A 202 5.74 -10.64 -11.48
N GLU A 203 4.67 -11.05 -12.16
CA GLU A 203 3.43 -11.51 -11.50
C GLU A 203 3.63 -12.76 -10.66
N LYS A 204 4.48 -13.67 -11.11
CA LYS A 204 4.77 -14.90 -10.38
C LYS A 204 5.51 -14.61 -9.09
N GLU A 205 6.54 -13.79 -9.16
CA GLU A 205 7.32 -13.36 -8.00
C GLU A 205 6.43 -12.61 -6.99
N ALA A 206 5.60 -11.68 -7.47
CA ALA A 206 4.66 -10.94 -6.63
C ALA A 206 3.66 -11.86 -5.92
N PHE A 207 3.16 -12.88 -6.61
CA PHE A 207 2.28 -13.87 -6.03
C PHE A 207 2.97 -14.68 -4.93
N GLU A 208 4.19 -15.16 -5.16
CA GLU A 208 4.95 -15.94 -4.18
C GLU A 208 5.34 -15.10 -2.94
N VAL A 209 5.76 -13.84 -3.14
CA VAL A 209 6.05 -12.92 -2.04
C VAL A 209 4.79 -12.68 -1.21
N PHE A 210 3.66 -12.37 -1.86
CA PHE A 210 2.40 -12.15 -1.14
C PHE A 210 1.97 -13.40 -0.37
N LYS A 211 1.98 -14.57 -0.99
CA LYS A 211 1.59 -15.83 -0.36
C LYS A 211 2.44 -16.17 0.87
N ASN A 212 3.75 -15.93 0.78
CA ASN A 212 4.65 -16.12 1.91
C ASN A 212 4.36 -15.12 3.05
N THR A 213 4.09 -13.86 2.71
CA THR A 213 3.70 -12.82 3.67
C THR A 213 2.37 -13.16 4.35
N GLU A 214 1.36 -13.56 3.58
CA GLU A 214 0.07 -14.03 4.08
C GLU A 214 0.22 -15.17 5.07
N LYS A 215 0.98 -16.21 4.70
CA LYS A 215 1.24 -17.36 5.56
C LYS A 215 1.85 -16.95 6.89
N LYS A 216 2.94 -16.17 6.86
CA LYS A 216 3.63 -15.69 8.07
C LYS A 216 2.70 -14.83 8.94
N TYR A 217 1.89 -13.97 8.32
CA TYR A 217 0.96 -13.12 9.05
C TYR A 217 -0.13 -13.93 9.75
N ILE A 218 -0.73 -14.90 9.06
CA ILE A 218 -1.76 -15.79 9.64
C ILE A 218 -1.19 -16.63 10.76
N GLU A 219 0.03 -17.17 10.61
CA GLU A 219 0.73 -17.93 11.65
C GLU A 219 0.98 -17.05 12.89
N ALA A 220 1.49 -15.84 12.71
CA ALA A 220 1.72 -14.90 13.82
C ALA A 220 0.42 -14.53 14.53
N LYS A 221 -0.64 -14.24 13.79
CA LYS A 221 -1.98 -13.96 14.34
C LYS A 221 -2.52 -15.14 15.13
N LYS A 222 -2.38 -16.36 14.61
CA LYS A 222 -2.80 -17.59 15.32
C LYS A 222 -2.04 -17.74 16.62
N SER A 223 -0.72 -17.61 16.61
CA SER A 223 0.12 -17.68 17.83
C SER A 223 -0.28 -16.62 18.87
N ALA A 224 -0.62 -15.40 18.42
CA ALA A 224 -1.08 -14.34 19.31
C ALA A 224 -2.42 -14.70 19.99
N LEU A 225 -3.33 -15.37 19.29
CA LEU A 225 -4.63 -15.80 19.82
C LEU A 225 -4.52 -16.93 20.87
N GLU A 226 -3.44 -17.71 20.86
CA GLU A 226 -3.17 -18.75 21.87
C GLU A 226 -2.79 -18.15 23.23
N ILE A 227 -2.40 -16.87 23.26
CA ILE A 227 -2.06 -16.16 24.50
C ILE A 227 -3.35 -15.77 25.24
N LYS A 228 -3.54 -16.30 26.44
CA LYS A 228 -4.77 -16.09 27.24
C LYS A 228 -4.94 -14.64 27.72
N SER A 229 -3.86 -13.92 27.97
CA SER A 229 -3.91 -12.52 28.39
C SER A 229 -4.00 -11.58 27.20
N LYS A 230 -4.88 -10.57 27.31
CA LYS A 230 -4.92 -9.45 26.33
C LYS A 230 -4.29 -8.22 26.96
N PRO A 231 -2.99 -7.98 26.73
CA PRO A 231 -2.34 -6.83 27.33
C PRO A 231 -2.91 -5.52 26.80
N THR A 232 -3.00 -4.54 27.68
CA THR A 232 -3.43 -3.18 27.29
C THR A 232 -2.33 -2.47 26.54
N LEU A 233 -2.72 -1.71 25.50
CA LEU A 233 -1.82 -1.02 24.60
C LEU A 233 -2.24 0.43 24.41
N ILE A 234 -1.27 1.35 24.55
CA ILE A 234 -1.35 2.71 24.01
C ILE A 234 -0.45 2.84 22.79
N ALA A 235 -0.74 3.81 21.93
CA ALA A 235 0.04 4.06 20.72
C ALA A 235 0.23 5.56 20.49
N GLY A 236 1.18 5.89 19.59
CA GLY A 236 1.46 7.26 19.18
C GLY A 236 2.31 8.04 20.15
N ALA A 237 2.43 9.35 19.91
CA ALA A 237 3.26 10.27 20.67
C ALA A 237 2.72 11.70 20.57
N ILE A 238 3.31 12.60 21.34
CA ILE A 238 3.10 14.04 21.21
C ILE A 238 3.79 14.53 19.94
N TYR A 239 3.05 15.31 19.17
CA TYR A 239 3.60 16.13 18.10
C TYR A 239 3.02 17.53 18.23
N GLN A 240 3.88 18.54 18.36
CA GLN A 240 3.49 19.89 18.77
C GLN A 240 2.73 19.85 20.11
N ASP A 241 1.47 20.26 20.14
CA ASP A 241 0.68 20.40 21.37
C ASP A 241 -0.34 19.28 21.59
N ALA A 242 -0.35 18.26 20.76
CA ALA A 242 -1.32 17.18 20.83
C ALA A 242 -0.68 15.78 20.74
N TRP A 243 -1.29 14.83 21.41
CA TRP A 243 -0.95 13.42 21.25
C TRP A 243 -1.69 12.84 20.06
N TYR A 244 -0.94 12.36 19.07
CA TYR A 244 -1.49 11.69 17.89
C TYR A 244 -1.42 10.18 18.06
N LEU A 245 -2.58 9.53 17.89
CA LEU A 245 -2.69 8.07 18.00
C LEU A 245 -3.64 7.51 16.93
N PRO A 246 -3.55 6.21 16.59
CA PRO A 246 -4.39 5.60 15.57
C PRO A 246 -5.86 5.58 15.97
N GLY A 247 -6.78 5.93 15.08
CA GLY A 247 -8.20 5.69 15.24
C GLY A 247 -8.51 4.19 15.33
N GLY A 248 -9.64 3.83 15.97
CA GLY A 248 -9.98 2.43 16.23
C GLY A 248 -10.32 1.60 14.99
N LYS A 249 -10.54 2.25 13.84
CA LYS A 249 -10.74 1.59 12.54
C LYS A 249 -9.56 1.77 11.58
N SER A 250 -8.40 2.19 12.11
CA SER A 250 -7.19 2.35 11.32
C SER A 250 -6.48 1.02 11.06
N TYR A 251 -5.57 1.03 10.07
CA TYR A 251 -4.65 -0.06 9.79
C TYR A 251 -3.87 -0.53 11.04
N LEU A 252 -3.34 0.40 11.84
CA LEU A 252 -2.61 0.05 13.07
C LEU A 252 -3.53 -0.56 14.13
N ALA A 253 -4.75 -0.06 14.29
CA ALA A 253 -5.71 -0.64 15.23
C ALA A 253 -6.05 -2.09 14.83
N LYS A 254 -6.11 -2.39 13.52
CA LYS A 254 -6.30 -3.75 13.02
C LYS A 254 -5.10 -4.66 13.35
N LEU A 255 -3.88 -4.17 13.20
CA LEU A 255 -2.67 -4.89 13.63
C LEU A 255 -2.69 -5.20 15.14
N PHE A 256 -3.10 -4.23 15.96
CA PHE A 256 -3.20 -4.41 17.41
C PHE A 256 -4.27 -5.46 17.79
N GLU A 257 -5.40 -5.46 17.10
CA GLU A 257 -6.44 -6.48 17.24
C GLU A 257 -5.90 -7.87 16.90
N ASP A 258 -5.23 -7.99 15.74
CA ASP A 258 -4.67 -9.25 15.25
C ASP A 258 -3.51 -9.77 16.13
N ALA A 259 -2.79 -8.86 16.80
CA ALA A 259 -1.82 -9.19 17.86
C ALA A 259 -2.46 -9.54 19.21
N ASN A 260 -3.77 -9.73 19.28
CA ASN A 260 -4.53 -10.05 20.48
C ASN A 260 -4.33 -9.07 21.64
N THR A 261 -4.13 -7.79 21.34
CA THR A 261 -4.00 -6.74 22.35
C THR A 261 -5.33 -6.04 22.63
N ASN A 262 -5.40 -5.36 23.77
CA ASN A 262 -6.51 -4.48 24.12
C ASN A 262 -6.08 -3.02 23.89
N TYR A 263 -6.15 -2.57 22.65
CA TYR A 263 -5.89 -1.18 22.31
C TYR A 263 -6.95 -0.26 22.93
N LEU A 264 -6.53 0.73 23.68
CA LEU A 264 -7.46 1.52 24.52
C LEU A 264 -8.46 2.38 23.74
N TRP A 265 -8.17 2.69 22.47
CA TRP A 265 -9.09 3.46 21.59
C TRP A 265 -9.69 2.62 20.45
N LYS A 266 -9.71 1.30 20.60
CA LYS A 266 -10.26 0.35 19.59
C LYS A 266 -11.73 0.62 19.22
N ASP A 267 -12.52 1.18 20.15
CA ASP A 267 -13.94 1.45 19.93
C ASP A 267 -14.20 2.78 19.19
N ASN A 268 -13.17 3.56 18.94
CA ASN A 268 -13.27 4.76 18.11
C ASN A 268 -13.50 4.39 16.64
N THR A 269 -14.38 5.12 15.96
CA THR A 269 -14.81 4.80 14.58
C THR A 269 -13.93 5.43 13.49
N GLN A 270 -12.97 6.27 13.84
CA GLN A 270 -12.10 6.93 12.86
C GLN A 270 -11.08 5.97 12.27
N THR A 271 -10.78 6.15 10.99
CA THR A 271 -9.78 5.39 10.24
C THR A 271 -8.42 6.08 10.20
N GLY A 272 -8.36 7.39 10.45
CA GLY A 272 -7.14 8.20 10.52
C GLY A 272 -6.59 8.32 11.94
N SER A 273 -5.78 9.35 12.17
CA SER A 273 -5.23 9.68 13.48
C SER A 273 -6.20 10.50 14.32
N LEU A 274 -6.23 10.24 15.62
CA LEU A 274 -6.88 11.06 16.64
C LEU A 274 -5.86 12.02 17.22
N ALA A 275 -6.27 13.27 17.46
CA ALA A 275 -5.52 14.24 18.23
C ALA A 275 -6.18 14.41 19.61
N LEU A 276 -5.46 14.09 20.68
CA LEU A 276 -5.93 14.19 22.07
C LEU A 276 -4.97 15.00 22.91
N SER A 277 -5.45 15.55 24.03
CA SER A 277 -4.54 16.12 25.01
C SER A 277 -3.75 15.02 25.73
N ILE A 278 -2.56 15.34 26.23
CA ILE A 278 -1.73 14.38 26.96
C ILE A 278 -2.41 13.94 28.27
N GLU A 279 -3.18 14.83 28.90
CA GLU A 279 -3.92 14.54 30.13
C GLU A 279 -4.97 13.46 29.87
N ALA A 280 -5.71 13.56 28.76
CA ALA A 280 -6.69 12.55 28.36
C ALA A 280 -6.02 11.18 28.11
N VAL A 281 -4.84 11.18 27.47
CA VAL A 281 -4.08 9.95 27.24
C VAL A 281 -3.53 9.38 28.54
N LEU A 282 -2.97 10.21 29.44
CA LEU A 282 -2.51 9.76 30.74
C LEU A 282 -3.65 9.21 31.60
N GLN A 283 -4.80 9.91 31.64
CA GLN A 283 -5.96 9.45 32.40
C GLN A 283 -6.38 8.04 32.02
N LYS A 284 -6.40 7.75 30.72
CA LYS A 284 -6.85 6.46 30.19
C LYS A 284 -5.74 5.42 30.12
N GLY A 285 -4.52 5.82 29.78
CA GLY A 285 -3.44 4.93 29.35
C GLY A 285 -2.26 4.80 30.29
N LYS A 286 -2.21 5.53 31.42
CA LYS A 286 -1.07 5.54 32.35
C LYS A 286 -0.61 4.13 32.77
N ASN A 287 -1.54 3.22 33.00
CA ASN A 287 -1.27 1.87 33.49
C ASN A 287 -1.28 0.82 32.35
N SER A 288 -1.10 1.25 31.09
CA SER A 288 -1.02 0.32 29.97
C SER A 288 0.22 -0.55 30.03
N ASN A 289 0.06 -1.82 29.66
CA ASN A 289 1.16 -2.78 29.67
C ASN A 289 2.24 -2.46 28.65
N TYR A 290 1.83 -1.95 27.47
CA TYR A 290 2.71 -1.65 26.34
C TYR A 290 2.42 -0.28 25.74
N TRP A 291 3.44 0.31 25.16
CA TRP A 291 3.36 1.52 24.35
C TRP A 291 4.01 1.29 23.00
N PHE A 292 3.23 1.53 21.92
CA PHE A 292 3.66 1.30 20.54
C PHE A 292 3.89 2.62 19.81
N ALA A 293 5.00 2.70 19.08
CA ALA A 293 5.35 3.77 18.15
C ALA A 293 5.38 5.19 18.76
N PRO A 294 6.11 5.42 19.86
CA PRO A 294 6.30 6.78 20.37
C PRO A 294 7.28 7.62 19.53
N GLY A 295 7.54 7.26 18.27
CA GLY A 295 8.44 7.98 17.37
C GLY A 295 9.65 7.15 16.93
N GLN A 296 10.73 7.85 16.57
CA GLN A 296 11.97 7.27 16.02
C GLN A 296 13.06 7.10 17.09
N HIS A 297 12.70 7.07 18.37
CA HIS A 297 13.68 6.96 19.45
C HIS A 297 14.41 5.63 19.42
N THR A 298 15.71 5.67 19.65
CA THR A 298 16.58 4.49 19.73
C THR A 298 17.00 4.14 21.17
N SER A 299 16.65 5.01 22.15
CA SER A 299 16.92 4.77 23.57
C SER A 299 15.79 5.33 24.46
N TYR A 300 15.70 4.79 25.67
CA TYR A 300 14.75 5.31 26.68
C TYR A 300 15.13 6.71 27.15
N SER A 301 16.41 7.05 27.21
CA SER A 301 16.89 8.38 27.58
C SER A 301 16.42 9.44 26.58
N THR A 302 16.54 9.18 25.28
CA THR A 302 16.06 10.12 24.25
C THR A 302 14.54 10.26 24.28
N LEU A 303 13.81 9.19 24.49
CA LEU A 303 12.35 9.22 24.62
C LEU A 303 11.89 10.05 25.84
N THR A 304 12.45 9.80 27.02
CA THR A 304 12.04 10.50 28.26
C THR A 304 12.52 11.94 28.29
N ALA A 305 13.59 12.28 27.57
CA ALA A 305 14.06 13.66 27.43
C ALA A 305 13.15 14.52 26.55
N GLU A 306 12.43 13.91 25.59
CA GLU A 306 11.50 14.63 24.71
C GLU A 306 10.33 15.24 25.49
N HIS A 307 9.76 14.50 26.45
CA HIS A 307 8.66 14.98 27.25
C HIS A 307 8.61 14.34 28.64
N ALA A 308 8.62 15.19 29.69
CA ALA A 308 8.68 14.76 31.10
C ALA A 308 7.56 13.80 31.52
N LEU A 309 6.37 13.92 30.92
CA LEU A 309 5.22 13.06 31.23
C LEU A 309 5.36 11.63 30.68
N TYR A 310 6.26 11.37 29.73
CA TYR A 310 6.49 10.04 29.19
C TYR A 310 6.98 9.04 30.25
N SER A 311 7.74 9.52 31.24
CA SER A 311 8.17 8.72 32.38
C SER A 311 7.04 8.24 33.30
N LYS A 312 5.84 8.87 33.21
CA LYS A 312 4.68 8.50 34.05
C LYS A 312 3.90 7.29 33.54
N PHE A 313 4.14 6.86 32.30
CA PHE A 313 3.50 5.66 31.78
C PHE A 313 4.16 4.40 32.32
N GLU A 314 3.36 3.44 32.76
CA GLU A 314 3.85 2.14 33.28
C GLU A 314 4.69 1.39 32.23
N ALA A 315 4.30 1.50 30.96
CA ALA A 315 5.05 0.92 29.84
C ALA A 315 6.48 1.47 29.75
N THR A 316 6.70 2.76 30.05
CA THR A 316 8.04 3.36 30.11
C THR A 316 8.82 2.83 31.31
N GLN A 317 8.21 2.83 32.51
CA GLN A 317 8.84 2.37 33.75
C GLN A 317 9.24 0.90 33.69
N LYS A 318 8.43 0.07 32.99
CA LYS A 318 8.68 -1.37 32.81
C LYS A 318 9.46 -1.69 31.52
N ARG A 319 9.95 -0.68 30.81
CA ARG A 319 10.69 -0.84 29.54
C ARG A 319 9.94 -1.71 28.51
N LYS A 320 8.62 -1.47 28.34
CA LYS A 320 7.74 -2.22 27.42
C LYS A 320 7.26 -1.31 26.28
N ILE A 321 8.21 -0.81 25.50
CA ILE A 321 7.98 0.14 24.42
C ILE A 321 8.51 -0.43 23.10
N PHE A 322 7.69 -0.30 22.06
CA PHE A 322 8.04 -0.66 20.68
C PHE A 322 8.07 0.59 19.83
N THR A 323 9.22 0.93 19.26
CA THR A 323 9.36 2.08 18.35
C THR A 323 9.44 1.63 16.89
N TYR A 324 9.28 2.58 15.97
CA TYR A 324 9.55 2.33 14.55
C TYR A 324 11.04 2.06 14.26
N ALA A 325 11.93 2.48 15.13
CA ALA A 325 13.36 2.20 15.01
C ALA A 325 13.73 0.75 15.37
N CYS A 326 12.77 -0.07 15.83
CA CYS A 326 12.93 -1.47 16.23
C CYS A 326 13.94 -1.76 17.34
N LEU A 327 14.45 -0.76 18.05
CA LEU A 327 15.60 -0.89 18.94
C LEU A 327 15.30 -0.77 20.44
N LEU A 328 14.08 -0.38 20.84
CA LEU A 328 13.74 -0.27 22.26
C LEU A 328 13.15 -1.55 22.85
N TYR A 329 13.10 -2.62 22.07
CA TYR A 329 12.46 -3.86 22.52
C TYR A 329 13.34 -4.74 23.38
N THR A 330 14.65 -4.66 23.29
CA THR A 330 15.50 -5.63 23.97
C THR A 330 15.73 -5.23 25.43
N SER A 331 15.16 -6.00 26.30
CA SER A 331 15.76 -6.29 27.59
C SER A 331 17.28 -6.43 27.46
N ASP A 332 17.99 -5.97 28.40
CA ASP A 332 19.36 -6.33 28.78
C ASP A 332 20.52 -6.11 27.76
N ALA A 333 20.30 -6.20 26.45
CA ALA A 333 21.39 -6.01 25.48
C ALA A 333 21.74 -4.53 25.21
N ALA A 334 20.85 -3.58 25.54
CA ALA A 334 21.11 -2.16 25.35
C ALA A 334 21.83 -1.51 26.55
N ASP A 335 21.78 -2.14 27.72
CA ASP A 335 22.42 -1.62 28.92
C ASP A 335 23.95 -1.90 28.95
N GLU A 336 24.46 -2.79 28.07
CA GLU A 336 25.90 -3.09 27.94
C GLU A 336 26.65 -2.10 27.03
N VAL A 337 25.96 -1.24 26.29
CA VAL A 337 26.59 -0.27 25.37
C VAL A 337 26.74 1.12 25.97
N ASP A 338 26.04 1.41 27.08
CA ASP A 338 26.10 2.72 27.79
C ASP A 338 26.93 2.66 29.09
N SER A 339 27.75 1.62 29.29
CA SER A 339 28.70 1.49 30.43
C SER A 339 30.16 1.68 30.01
#